data_fce1896d36dd8e0ddbf3aab28891aeff
#
_entry.id   fce1896d36dd8e0ddbf3aab28891aeff
#
_cell.length_a   1.000
_cell.length_b   1.000
_cell.length_c   1.000
_cell.angle_alpha   90.00
_cell.angle_beta   90.00
_cell.angle_gamma   90.00
#
_symmetry.space_group_name_H-M   'P 1'
#
loop_
_entity.id
_entity.type
_entity.pdbx_description
1 polymer ?
#
loop_
_entity_poly.entity_id
_entity_poly.type
_entity_poly.pdbx_seq_one_letter_code
_entity_poly.pdbx_strand_id
1 'polypeptide(L)'
;MCNNNKEQISLDGIHIPRWNELPNVDLYLDQVVTFINSSLSEFLYSSQDKGENQILTKTMINNYVKNNLIDAPIKKKYSKIQCAKIFAICILKQVYSMNEIYKLIETALKHADVEHAYNRFCSLFEEALKCAYTKKDFVDNDSVEGD
;
A
#
# COMPACT_ATOMS: atom_id res chain seq x y z
N MET A 1 34.21 -5.97 3.85
CA MET A 1 33.16 -6.37 4.79
C MET A 1 31.83 -5.88 4.31
N CYS A 2 30.98 -6.79 3.95
CA CYS A 2 29.71 -6.50 3.31
C CYS A 2 28.72 -5.90 4.29
N ASN A 3 28.19 -4.76 3.93
CA ASN A 3 27.11 -4.11 4.67
C ASN A 3 25.80 -4.90 4.53
N ASN A 4 25.73 -6.05 5.19
CA ASN A 4 24.49 -6.83 5.25
C ASN A 4 23.43 -6.23 6.18
N ASN A 5 23.78 -5.09 6.81
CA ASN A 5 22.87 -4.47 7.78
C ASN A 5 21.73 -3.64 7.16
N LYS A 6 21.79 -3.37 5.86
CA LYS A 6 20.72 -2.56 5.23
C LYS A 6 19.51 -3.35 4.78
N GLU A 7 19.69 -4.64 4.48
CA GLU A 7 18.58 -5.49 4.02
C GLU A 7 17.80 -6.12 5.17
N GLN A 8 18.45 -6.39 6.29
CA GLN A 8 17.77 -6.94 7.47
C GLN A 8 16.88 -5.93 8.20
N ILE A 9 17.16 -4.64 8.07
CA ILE A 9 16.36 -3.59 8.71
C ILE A 9 14.99 -3.43 8.03
N SER A 10 14.88 -3.82 6.75
CA SER A 10 13.66 -3.61 5.99
C SER A 10 12.54 -4.62 6.28
N LEU A 11 12.88 -5.85 6.72
CA LEU A 11 11.86 -6.89 6.93
C LEU A 11 11.09 -6.73 8.24
N ASP A 12 11.77 -6.31 9.29
CA ASP A 12 11.13 -6.08 10.59
C ASP A 12 10.45 -4.72 10.70
N GLY A 13 10.72 -3.81 9.73
CA GLY A 13 10.18 -2.47 9.72
C GLY A 13 9.01 -2.26 8.77
N ILE A 14 8.56 -3.30 8.04
CA ILE A 14 7.42 -3.16 7.13
C ILE A 14 6.13 -3.14 7.95
N HIS A 15 5.58 -1.95 8.10
CA HIS A 15 4.33 -1.77 8.81
C HIS A 15 3.41 -0.83 8.01
N ILE A 16 2.27 -1.37 7.60
CA ILE A 16 1.21 -0.58 6.98
C ILE A 16 0.31 -0.07 8.11
N PRO A 17 0.00 1.24 8.17
CA PRO A 17 -0.90 1.75 9.19
C PRO A 17 -2.23 1.00 9.21
N ARG A 18 -2.60 0.49 10.38
CA ARG A 18 -3.89 -0.16 10.59
C ARG A 18 -5.00 0.89 10.71
N TRP A 19 -6.23 0.45 10.74
CA TRP A 19 -7.38 1.35 10.83
C TRP A 19 -7.26 2.35 11.99
N ASN A 20 -6.82 1.90 13.17
CA ASN A 20 -6.66 2.76 14.33
C ASN A 20 -5.51 3.76 14.21
N GLU A 21 -4.58 3.52 13.31
CA GLU A 21 -3.45 4.39 13.05
C GLU A 21 -3.74 5.43 11.96
N LEU A 22 -4.84 5.27 11.23
CA LEU A 22 -5.26 6.26 10.25
C LEU A 22 -5.79 7.52 10.95
N PRO A 23 -5.66 8.70 10.35
CA PRO A 23 -6.15 9.92 10.96
C PRO A 23 -7.65 9.87 11.28
N ASN A 24 -8.03 10.28 12.48
CA ASN A 24 -9.42 10.31 12.93
C ASN A 24 -10.18 11.56 12.47
N VAL A 25 -9.54 12.41 11.69
CA VAL A 25 -10.14 13.62 11.13
C VAL A 25 -10.19 13.51 9.63
N ASP A 26 -11.17 14.15 9.02
CA ASP A 26 -11.24 14.22 7.56
C ASP A 26 -10.09 15.07 7.02
N LEU A 27 -9.49 14.64 5.92
CA LEU A 27 -8.30 15.26 5.36
C LEU A 27 -8.58 15.89 3.99
N TYR A 28 -7.92 17.01 3.72
CA TYR A 28 -7.86 17.56 2.38
C TYR A 28 -6.98 16.70 1.46
N LEU A 29 -7.17 16.84 0.16
CA LEU A 29 -6.46 16.06 -0.85
C LEU A 29 -4.93 16.07 -0.66
N ASP A 30 -4.36 17.26 -0.40
CA ASP A 30 -2.92 17.42 -0.16
C ASP A 30 -2.43 16.62 1.04
N GLN A 31 -3.23 16.60 2.09
CA GLN A 31 -2.92 15.88 3.32
C GLN A 31 -2.98 14.36 3.12
N VAL A 32 -3.97 13.89 2.35
CA VAL A 32 -4.08 12.47 1.99
C VAL A 32 -2.85 12.02 1.22
N VAL A 33 -2.46 12.78 0.20
CA VAL A 33 -1.30 12.47 -0.64
C VAL A 33 -0.02 12.41 0.21
N THR A 34 0.20 13.40 1.06
CA THR A 34 1.38 13.46 1.93
C THR A 34 1.41 12.28 2.90
N PHE A 35 0.29 12.00 3.56
CA PHE A 35 0.21 10.93 4.55
C PHE A 35 0.49 9.56 3.92
N ILE A 36 -0.15 9.26 2.80
CA ILE A 36 -0.01 7.96 2.15
C ILE A 36 1.39 7.78 1.56
N ASN A 37 1.93 8.79 0.88
CA ASN A 37 3.29 8.71 0.33
C ASN A 37 4.34 8.52 1.44
N SER A 38 4.20 9.23 2.55
CA SER A 38 5.11 9.05 3.69
C SER A 38 5.06 7.64 4.26
N SER A 39 3.86 7.06 4.34
CA SER A 39 3.68 5.72 4.90
C SER A 39 4.15 4.61 3.94
N LEU A 40 4.00 4.80 2.64
CA LEU A 40 4.33 3.78 1.64
C LEU A 40 5.76 3.87 1.10
N SER A 41 6.43 5.00 1.27
CA SER A 41 7.75 5.24 0.70
C SER A 41 8.83 4.26 1.20
N GLU A 42 8.66 3.71 2.39
CA GLU A 42 9.65 2.82 3.00
C GLU A 42 9.74 1.46 2.31
N PHE A 43 8.68 0.98 1.69
CA PHE A 43 8.65 -0.36 1.12
C PHE A 43 8.19 -0.47 -0.34
N LEU A 44 7.53 0.54 -0.90
CA LEU A 44 7.17 0.58 -2.32
C LEU A 44 8.16 1.38 -3.17
N TYR A 45 9.20 1.87 -2.55
CA TYR A 45 10.20 2.69 -3.19
C TYR A 45 11.11 1.85 -4.07
N SER A 46 11.15 2.16 -5.35
CA SER A 46 12.15 1.56 -6.22
C SER A 46 13.38 2.46 -6.22
N SER A 47 14.52 1.90 -5.91
CA SER A 47 15.80 2.61 -5.82
C SER A 47 16.27 3.25 -7.14
N GLN A 48 15.52 3.07 -8.20
CA GLN A 48 15.86 3.57 -9.53
C GLN A 48 15.25 4.94 -9.85
N ASP A 49 14.23 5.34 -9.11
CA ASP A 49 13.57 6.62 -9.34
C ASP A 49 14.20 7.70 -8.48
N LYS A 50 15.28 8.27 -9.00
CA LYS A 50 15.95 9.42 -8.36
C LYS A 50 15.20 10.73 -8.57
N GLY A 51 13.97 10.68 -9.01
CA GLY A 51 13.16 11.83 -9.27
C GLY A 51 12.04 12.01 -8.28
N GLU A 52 10.92 12.46 -8.74
CA GLU A 52 9.71 12.68 -7.94
C GLU A 52 9.15 11.34 -7.45
N ASN A 53 9.40 11.02 -6.20
CA ASN A 53 9.08 9.74 -5.58
C ASN A 53 7.65 9.68 -5.07
N GLN A 54 6.70 10.08 -5.90
CA GLN A 54 5.31 10.06 -5.54
C GLN A 54 4.64 8.76 -6.02
N ILE A 55 4.41 7.86 -5.08
CA ILE A 55 3.62 6.66 -5.33
C ILE A 55 2.18 7.04 -5.66
N LEU A 56 1.67 8.05 -4.97
CA LEU A 56 0.33 8.58 -5.12
C LEU A 56 0.36 10.04 -5.51
N THR A 57 -0.44 10.42 -6.51
CA THR A 57 -0.62 11.81 -6.94
C THR A 57 -2.08 12.23 -6.80
N LYS A 58 -2.31 13.55 -6.78
CA LYS A 58 -3.68 14.10 -6.77
C LYS A 58 -4.49 13.64 -7.97
N THR A 59 -3.87 13.59 -9.14
CA THR A 59 -4.50 13.13 -10.38
C THR A 59 -4.98 11.69 -10.26
N MET A 60 -4.18 10.84 -9.63
CA MET A 60 -4.54 9.44 -9.40
C MET A 60 -5.78 9.32 -8.52
N ILE A 61 -5.85 10.08 -7.43
CA ILE A 61 -7.02 10.08 -6.56
C ILE A 61 -8.26 10.55 -7.32
N ASN A 62 -8.13 11.61 -8.10
CA ASN A 62 -9.24 12.10 -8.94
C ASN A 62 -9.72 11.03 -9.91
N ASN A 63 -8.82 10.26 -10.49
CA ASN A 63 -9.16 9.13 -11.36
C ASN A 63 -9.89 8.01 -10.60
N TYR A 64 -9.50 7.74 -9.36
CA TYR A 64 -10.19 6.74 -8.52
C TYR A 64 -11.62 7.15 -8.23
N VAL A 65 -11.85 8.43 -7.95
CA VAL A 65 -13.20 8.98 -7.77
C VAL A 65 -13.99 8.87 -9.07
N LYS A 66 -13.39 9.25 -10.18
CA LYS A 66 -14.03 9.23 -11.49
C LYS A 66 -14.43 7.82 -11.92
N ASN A 67 -13.64 6.81 -11.56
CA ASN A 67 -13.92 5.41 -11.88
C ASN A 67 -14.72 4.68 -10.80
N ASN A 68 -15.29 5.40 -9.85
CA ASN A 68 -16.13 4.88 -8.78
C ASN A 68 -15.44 3.87 -7.84
N LEU A 69 -14.10 3.93 -7.75
CA LEU A 69 -13.37 3.12 -6.79
C LEU A 69 -13.49 3.66 -5.37
N ILE A 70 -13.59 4.96 -5.25
CA ILE A 70 -13.84 5.65 -3.98
C ILE A 70 -14.94 6.68 -4.19
N ASP A 71 -15.63 7.02 -3.12
CA ASP A 71 -16.64 8.07 -3.14
C ASP A 71 -15.98 9.44 -3.29
N ALA A 72 -16.72 10.39 -3.87
CA ALA A 72 -16.26 11.76 -3.99
C ALA A 72 -16.08 12.39 -2.59
N PRO A 73 -15.12 13.32 -2.44
CA PRO A 73 -14.92 14.00 -1.16
C PRO A 73 -16.14 14.86 -0.79
N ILE A 74 -16.41 14.96 0.50
CA ILE A 74 -17.47 15.81 1.03
C ILE A 74 -16.83 17.10 1.51
N LYS A 75 -17.25 18.24 0.96
CA LYS A 75 -16.66 19.56 1.25
C LYS A 75 -15.14 19.58 1.07
N LYS A 76 -14.68 18.91 0.00
CA LYS A 76 -13.25 18.75 -0.37
C LYS A 76 -12.43 17.93 0.61
N LYS A 77 -13.07 17.21 1.53
CA LYS A 77 -12.37 16.38 2.53
C LYS A 77 -12.67 14.90 2.31
N TYR A 78 -11.66 14.10 2.59
CA TYR A 78 -11.70 12.63 2.50
C TYR A 78 -11.80 12.04 3.89
N SER A 79 -12.73 11.12 4.08
CA SER A 79 -12.93 10.41 5.35
C SER A 79 -11.89 9.31 5.56
N LYS A 80 -11.88 8.77 6.77
CA LYS A 80 -11.04 7.60 7.13
C LYS A 80 -11.29 6.41 6.21
N ILE A 81 -12.55 6.15 5.85
CA ILE A 81 -12.92 5.08 4.92
C ILE A 81 -12.29 5.31 3.55
N GLN A 82 -12.35 6.53 3.04
CA GLN A 82 -11.76 6.87 1.75
C GLN A 82 -10.23 6.73 1.80
N CYS A 83 -9.60 7.16 2.89
CA CYS A 83 -8.15 6.99 3.07
C CYS A 83 -7.75 5.51 3.08
N ALA A 84 -8.48 4.66 3.78
CA ALA A 84 -8.22 3.22 3.81
C ALA A 84 -8.32 2.61 2.41
N LYS A 85 -9.35 2.97 1.66
CA LYS A 85 -9.52 2.50 0.28
C LYS A 85 -8.38 2.97 -0.63
N ILE A 86 -7.96 4.22 -0.50
CA ILE A 86 -6.85 4.76 -1.30
C ILE A 86 -5.56 4.01 -1.00
N PHE A 87 -5.28 3.71 0.27
CA PHE A 87 -4.14 2.89 0.66
C PHE A 87 -4.15 1.53 -0.05
N ALA A 88 -5.27 0.83 0.05
CA ALA A 88 -5.42 -0.48 -0.58
C ALA A 88 -5.24 -0.42 -2.09
N ILE A 89 -5.82 0.58 -2.74
CA ILE A 89 -5.71 0.77 -4.19
C ILE A 89 -4.26 1.03 -4.60
N CYS A 90 -3.54 1.88 -3.86
CA CYS A 90 -2.13 2.17 -4.16
C CYS A 90 -1.26 0.92 -4.15
N ILE A 91 -1.52 0.02 -3.23
CA ILE A 91 -0.78 -1.24 -3.13
C ILE A 91 -1.22 -2.21 -4.22
N LEU A 92 -2.52 -2.42 -4.38
CA LEU A 92 -3.07 -3.40 -5.33
C LEU A 92 -2.81 -3.05 -6.79
N LYS A 93 -2.71 -1.78 -7.13
CA LYS A 93 -2.47 -1.37 -8.52
C LYS A 93 -1.10 -1.79 -9.05
N GLN A 94 -0.20 -2.21 -8.19
CA GLN A 94 1.10 -2.73 -8.60
C GLN A 94 0.97 -4.07 -9.35
N VAL A 95 -0.08 -4.82 -9.10
CA VAL A 95 -0.27 -6.16 -9.64
C VAL A 95 -1.64 -6.38 -10.31
N TYR A 96 -2.62 -5.54 -10.05
CA TYR A 96 -3.98 -5.70 -10.55
C TYR A 96 -4.45 -4.51 -11.38
N SER A 97 -5.38 -4.77 -12.32
CA SER A 97 -6.05 -3.72 -13.08
C SER A 97 -7.10 -3.02 -12.21
N MET A 98 -7.57 -1.87 -12.65
CA MET A 98 -8.59 -1.09 -11.93
C MET A 98 -9.90 -1.89 -11.76
N ASN A 99 -10.31 -2.65 -12.79
CA ASN A 99 -11.51 -3.49 -12.72
C ASN A 99 -11.35 -4.62 -11.70
N GLU A 100 -10.18 -5.24 -11.65
CA GLU A 100 -9.88 -6.28 -10.68
C GLU A 100 -9.87 -5.73 -9.25
N ILE A 101 -9.29 -4.55 -9.05
CA ILE A 101 -9.27 -3.88 -7.76
C ILE A 101 -10.69 -3.57 -7.28
N TYR A 102 -11.53 -3.04 -8.18
CA TYR A 102 -12.92 -2.77 -7.87
C TYR A 102 -13.65 -4.02 -7.37
N LYS A 103 -13.47 -5.13 -8.08
CA LYS A 103 -14.08 -6.41 -7.70
C LYS A 103 -13.57 -6.94 -6.37
N LEU A 104 -12.26 -6.80 -6.12
CA LEU A 104 -11.65 -7.22 -4.85
C LEU A 104 -12.21 -6.44 -3.67
N ILE A 105 -12.29 -5.11 -3.79
CA ILE A 105 -12.83 -4.25 -2.75
C ILE A 105 -14.31 -4.55 -2.52
N GLU A 106 -15.08 -4.65 -3.59
CA GLU A 106 -16.51 -4.96 -3.51
C GLU A 106 -16.74 -6.30 -2.80
N THR A 107 -16.00 -7.32 -3.17
CA THR A 107 -16.10 -8.64 -2.55
C THR A 107 -15.72 -8.61 -1.07
N ALA A 108 -14.64 -7.93 -0.72
CA ALA A 108 -14.19 -7.82 0.67
C ALA A 108 -15.26 -7.14 1.54
N LEU A 109 -15.89 -6.09 1.04
CA LEU A 109 -16.89 -5.34 1.79
C LEU A 109 -18.24 -6.05 1.90
N LYS A 110 -18.48 -7.08 1.10
CA LYS A 110 -19.66 -7.95 1.26
C LYS A 110 -19.54 -8.91 2.45
N HIS A 111 -18.30 -9.22 2.85
CA HIS A 111 -18.02 -10.23 3.89
C HIS A 111 -17.58 -9.64 5.22
N ALA A 112 -17.16 -8.38 5.25
CA ALA A 112 -16.67 -7.72 6.45
C ALA A 112 -16.91 -6.22 6.36
N ASP A 113 -16.94 -5.54 7.51
CA ASP A 113 -16.94 -4.08 7.51
C ASP A 113 -15.58 -3.53 7.05
N VAL A 114 -15.52 -2.22 6.80
CA VAL A 114 -14.33 -1.58 6.24
C VAL A 114 -13.12 -1.75 7.17
N GLU A 115 -13.30 -1.60 8.48
CA GLU A 115 -12.24 -1.73 9.46
C GLU A 115 -11.60 -3.11 9.42
N HIS A 116 -12.41 -4.16 9.53
CA HIS A 116 -11.92 -5.54 9.51
C HIS A 116 -11.31 -5.91 8.16
N ALA A 117 -11.95 -5.52 7.06
CA ALA A 117 -11.45 -5.77 5.71
C ALA A 117 -10.09 -5.10 5.50
N TYR A 118 -9.95 -3.85 5.92
CA TYR A 118 -8.71 -3.10 5.79
C TYR A 118 -7.58 -3.69 6.62
N ASN A 119 -7.84 -4.00 7.90
CA ASN A 119 -6.84 -4.58 8.79
C ASN A 119 -6.36 -5.95 8.28
N ARG A 120 -7.29 -6.76 7.79
CA ARG A 120 -6.95 -8.06 7.20
C ARG A 120 -6.09 -7.90 5.94
N PHE A 121 -6.44 -6.95 5.09
CA PHE A 121 -5.66 -6.64 3.90
C PHE A 121 -4.22 -6.26 4.27
N CYS A 122 -4.05 -5.39 5.27
CA CYS A 122 -2.73 -4.98 5.73
C CYS A 122 -1.90 -6.17 6.22
N SER A 123 -2.51 -7.04 7.03
CA SER A 123 -1.83 -8.23 7.57
C SER A 123 -1.41 -9.20 6.46
N LEU A 124 -2.30 -9.48 5.52
CA LEU A 124 -2.03 -10.39 4.40
C LEU A 124 -0.94 -9.86 3.49
N PHE A 125 -0.95 -8.55 3.24
CA PHE A 125 0.07 -7.93 2.40
C PHE A 125 1.44 -7.94 3.07
N GLU A 126 1.51 -7.65 4.36
CA GLU A 126 2.77 -7.74 5.12
C GLU A 126 3.33 -9.16 5.13
N GLU A 127 2.49 -10.17 5.32
CA GLU A 127 2.90 -11.57 5.25
C GLU A 127 3.40 -11.94 3.85
N ALA A 128 2.71 -11.50 2.81
CA ALA A 128 3.11 -11.75 1.43
C ALA A 128 4.47 -11.15 1.13
N LEU A 129 4.75 -9.94 1.60
CA LEU A 129 6.06 -9.31 1.46
C LEU A 129 7.15 -10.09 2.17
N LYS A 130 6.91 -10.52 3.39
CA LYS A 130 7.87 -11.32 4.17
C LYS A 130 8.17 -12.63 3.46
N CYS A 131 7.16 -13.32 2.94
CA CYS A 131 7.34 -14.56 2.17
C CYS A 131 8.12 -14.34 0.88
N ALA A 132 7.86 -13.24 0.16
CA ALA A 132 8.56 -12.91 -1.07
C ALA A 132 10.05 -12.66 -0.82
N TYR A 133 10.38 -11.93 0.23
CA TYR A 133 11.78 -11.70 0.61
C TYR A 133 12.49 -12.97 1.03
N THR A 134 11.82 -13.80 1.83
CA THR A 134 12.38 -15.10 2.26
C THR A 134 12.66 -16.03 1.08
N LYS A 135 11.78 -16.07 0.09
CA LYS A 135 11.98 -16.88 -1.12
C LYS A 135 13.12 -16.35 -1.98
N LYS A 136 13.29 -15.05 -2.06
CA LYS A 136 14.40 -14.43 -2.78
C LYS A 136 15.74 -14.84 -2.17
N ASP A 137 15.83 -14.80 -0.85
CA ASP A 137 17.02 -15.23 -0.13
C ASP A 137 17.33 -16.71 -0.38
N PHE A 138 16.29 -17.53 -0.50
CA PHE A 138 16.44 -18.96 -0.79
C PHE A 138 16.97 -19.21 -2.22
N VAL A 139 16.46 -18.49 -3.21
CA VAL A 139 16.88 -18.61 -4.61
C VAL A 139 18.33 -18.14 -4.78
N ASP A 140 18.70 -17.05 -4.11
CA ASP A 140 20.06 -16.55 -4.17
C ASP A 140 21.08 -17.51 -3.52
N ASN A 141 20.66 -18.23 -2.48
CA ASN A 141 21.49 -19.26 -1.86
C ASN A 141 21.64 -20.52 -2.72
N ASP A 142 20.58 -20.95 -3.39
CA ASP A 142 20.62 -22.11 -4.27
C ASP A 142 21.47 -21.85 -5.53
N SER A 143 21.54 -20.61 -5.99
CA SER A 143 22.37 -20.25 -7.14
C SER A 143 23.86 -20.23 -6.83
N VAL A 144 24.26 -20.19 -5.56
CA VAL A 144 25.65 -20.22 -5.13
C VAL A 144 26.16 -21.66 -4.97
N GLU A 145 25.30 -22.64 -4.75
CA GLU A 145 25.67 -24.05 -4.62
C GLU A 145 25.61 -24.84 -5.93
N GLY A 146 25.33 -24.18 -7.05
CA GLY A 146 25.11 -24.80 -8.35
C GLY A 146 26.34 -24.99 -9.22
N ASP A 147 27.54 -24.96 -8.68
CA ASP A 147 28.75 -25.28 -9.44
C ASP A 147 29.26 -26.68 -9.11
#